data_832f2d656ade7918379b2e578fd9e398
#
_entry.id   832f2d656ade7918379b2e578fd9e398
#
_cell.length_a   1.000
_cell.length_b   1.000
_cell.length_c   1.000
_cell.angle_alpha   90.00
_cell.angle_beta   90.00
_cell.angle_gamma   90.00
#
_symmetry.space_group_name_H-M   'P 1'
#
loop_
_entity.id
_entity.type
_entity.pdbx_description
1 polymer ?
#
loop_
_entity_poly.entity_id
_entity_poly.type
_entity_poly.pdbx_seq_one_letter_code
_entity_poly.pdbx_strand_id
1 'polypeptide(L)'
;MKKGFSAITVLSLSFLFIIGTGCQDSGTFAVAGKTGTLGYGGELIVGLGSDIDVRAGINKLDFDVDEIDIEDIEYDFKANFDTMSGLLDWHIFDDSFHLTGGFYSMNNEITLDGRPTKSVDIGDISYTPNQIGSLKGKAEVDGLSPYLGIGWGNPMRSNRRWGFTLDLGVIFTDSPDVTLSSYGGTYSSDPTFLAELEKERQKIEDDLDVIQFYPVASLGLFIRF
;
A
#
# COMPACT_ATOMS: atom_id res chain seq x y z
N MET A 1 -27.45 23.88 3.59
CA MET A 1 -27.64 22.63 4.32
C MET A 1 -28.19 21.58 3.36
N LYS A 2 -27.38 20.74 2.80
CA LYS A 2 -27.75 19.41 2.23
C LYS A 2 -26.55 18.51 2.41
N LYS A 3 -26.59 17.65 3.41
CA LYS A 3 -25.62 16.60 3.66
C LYS A 3 -25.81 15.55 2.56
N GLY A 4 -24.84 15.48 1.63
CA GLY A 4 -24.72 14.37 0.69
C GLY A 4 -23.92 13.26 1.37
N PHE A 5 -24.63 12.24 1.83
CA PHE A 5 -24.04 10.97 2.24
C PHE A 5 -23.54 10.28 0.96
N SER A 6 -22.23 10.28 0.73
CA SER A 6 -21.65 9.51 -0.36
C SER A 6 -21.67 8.05 0.04
N ALA A 7 -22.35 7.25 -0.76
CA ALA A 7 -22.53 5.82 -0.56
C ALA A 7 -21.17 5.12 -0.69
N ILE A 8 -20.75 4.49 0.40
CA ILE A 8 -19.68 3.48 0.38
C ILE A 8 -20.19 2.34 -0.49
N THR A 9 -19.70 2.26 -1.70
CA THR A 9 -19.96 1.13 -2.60
C THR A 9 -19.14 -0.06 -2.07
N VAL A 10 -19.76 -0.85 -1.23
CA VAL A 10 -19.24 -2.16 -0.83
C VAL A 10 -19.26 -3.04 -2.08
N LEU A 11 -18.12 -3.16 -2.72
CA LEU A 11 -17.92 -4.11 -3.81
C LEU A 11 -17.95 -5.51 -3.21
N SER A 12 -19.11 -6.17 -3.30
CA SER A 12 -19.27 -7.57 -2.91
C SER A 12 -18.46 -8.44 -3.86
N LEU A 13 -17.27 -8.84 -3.42
CA LEU A 13 -16.47 -9.85 -4.09
C LEU A 13 -17.18 -11.19 -3.92
N SER A 14 -17.92 -11.60 -4.95
CA SER A 14 -18.58 -12.91 -5.00
C SER A 14 -17.49 -13.97 -5.18
N PHE A 15 -17.00 -14.52 -4.06
CA PHE A 15 -16.14 -15.69 -4.05
C PHE A 15 -16.93 -16.89 -4.56
N LEU A 16 -16.58 -17.34 -5.76
CA LEU A 16 -17.11 -18.57 -6.31
C LEU A 16 -16.52 -19.76 -5.52
N PHE A 17 -17.29 -20.28 -4.57
CA PHE A 17 -16.95 -21.49 -3.83
C PHE A 17 -17.07 -22.69 -4.77
N ILE A 18 -15.93 -23.18 -5.26
CA ILE A 18 -15.86 -24.54 -5.83
C ILE A 18 -15.68 -25.50 -4.66
N ILE A 19 -16.77 -26.04 -4.18
CA ILE A 19 -16.76 -27.13 -3.19
C ILE A 19 -16.39 -28.42 -3.96
N GLY A 20 -15.12 -28.73 -3.99
CA GLY A 20 -14.65 -30.06 -4.39
C GLY A 20 -14.87 -31.04 -3.24
N THR A 21 -15.88 -31.91 -3.37
CA THR A 21 -16.03 -33.09 -2.50
C THR A 21 -15.08 -34.15 -2.97
N GLY A 22 -14.00 -34.38 -2.27
CA GLY A 22 -13.08 -35.48 -2.60
C GLY A 22 -12.01 -35.71 -1.54
N CYS A 23 -12.08 -36.87 -0.91
CA CYS A 23 -11.05 -37.61 -0.20
C CYS A 23 -10.12 -36.87 0.79
N GLN A 24 -10.09 -37.42 1.97
CA GLN A 24 -9.24 -37.16 3.11
C GLN A 24 -7.77 -37.46 2.79
N ASP A 25 -7.10 -36.53 2.13
CA ASP A 25 -5.65 -36.43 2.06
C ASP A 25 -5.21 -35.04 2.51
N SER A 26 -4.07 -34.95 3.19
CA SER A 26 -3.48 -33.73 3.70
C SER A 26 -3.62 -32.61 2.69
N GLY A 27 -4.38 -31.55 3.01
CA GLY A 27 -4.69 -30.49 2.06
C GLY A 27 -3.44 -29.93 1.42
N THR A 28 -3.45 -29.87 0.10
CA THR A 28 -2.28 -29.51 -0.70
C THR A 28 -2.13 -27.99 -0.83
N PHE A 29 -3.19 -27.24 -0.52
CA PHE A 29 -3.21 -25.78 -0.58
C PHE A 29 -4.21 -25.17 0.41
N ALA A 30 -3.98 -23.90 0.73
CA ALA A 30 -4.92 -23.06 1.48
C ALA A 30 -5.14 -21.72 0.76
N VAL A 31 -6.28 -21.12 1.05
CA VAL A 31 -6.59 -19.74 0.63
C VAL A 31 -6.79 -18.91 1.87
N ALA A 32 -6.20 -17.72 1.90
CA ALA A 32 -6.38 -16.76 2.99
C ALA A 32 -6.93 -15.44 2.49
N GLY A 33 -7.86 -14.86 3.25
CA GLY A 33 -8.17 -13.45 3.17
C GLY A 33 -7.38 -12.69 4.22
N LYS A 34 -6.78 -11.56 3.89
CA LYS A 34 -5.96 -10.79 4.83
C LYS A 34 -6.25 -9.29 4.79
N THR A 35 -5.91 -8.62 5.88
CA THR A 35 -5.97 -7.16 6.02
C THR A 35 -4.77 -6.69 6.82
N GLY A 36 -4.28 -5.49 6.51
CA GLY A 36 -3.10 -4.95 7.17
C GLY A 36 -2.68 -3.60 6.60
N THR A 37 -1.41 -3.26 6.77
CA THR A 37 -0.84 -1.99 6.29
C THR A 37 -0.86 -1.85 4.76
N LEU A 38 -0.89 -2.96 4.03
CA LEU A 38 -1.06 -3.00 2.56
C LEU A 38 -2.53 -3.04 2.13
N GLY A 39 -3.47 -2.78 3.05
CA GLY A 39 -4.90 -2.85 2.78
C GLY A 39 -5.50 -4.24 2.98
N TYR A 40 -6.45 -4.61 2.12
CA TYR A 40 -7.09 -5.92 2.15
C TYR A 40 -6.67 -6.73 0.93
N GLY A 41 -6.66 -8.05 1.07
CA GLY A 41 -6.19 -8.90 0.00
C GLY A 41 -6.52 -10.37 0.16
N GLY A 42 -6.01 -11.16 -0.77
CA GLY A 42 -6.13 -12.60 -0.77
C GLY A 42 -4.80 -13.27 -1.10
N GLU A 43 -4.64 -14.49 -0.62
CA GLU A 43 -3.39 -15.23 -0.72
C GLU A 43 -3.67 -16.72 -0.97
N LEU A 44 -2.92 -17.30 -1.90
CA LEU A 44 -2.86 -18.74 -2.13
C LEU A 44 -1.59 -19.26 -1.45
N ILE A 45 -1.72 -20.34 -0.68
CA ILE A 45 -0.64 -20.93 0.09
C ILE A 45 -0.51 -22.40 -0.31
N VAL A 46 0.71 -22.83 -0.64
CA VAL A 46 1.02 -24.20 -1.07
C VAL A 46 2.23 -24.70 -0.28
N GLY A 47 2.10 -25.87 0.36
CA GLY A 47 3.19 -26.50 1.06
C GLY A 47 4.18 -27.19 0.11
N LEU A 48 5.48 -26.94 0.28
CA LEU A 48 6.57 -27.62 -0.43
C LEU A 48 7.35 -28.55 0.51
N GLY A 49 6.68 -29.52 1.12
CA GLY A 49 7.30 -30.47 2.01
C GLY A 49 7.03 -30.15 3.49
N SER A 50 8.00 -30.52 4.39
CA SER A 50 7.76 -30.48 5.84
C SER A 50 7.85 -29.08 6.44
N ASP A 51 8.64 -28.15 5.89
CA ASP A 51 8.99 -26.90 6.60
C ASP A 51 8.90 -25.65 5.75
N ILE A 52 8.50 -25.80 4.48
CA ILE A 52 8.47 -24.70 3.54
C ILE A 52 7.09 -24.56 2.92
N ASP A 53 6.54 -23.36 2.97
CA ASP A 53 5.34 -22.99 2.25
C ASP A 53 5.66 -21.88 1.23
N VAL A 54 4.99 -21.88 0.09
CA VAL A 54 5.02 -20.79 -0.90
C VAL A 54 3.69 -20.08 -0.88
N ARG A 55 3.74 -18.75 -0.85
CA ARG A 55 2.56 -17.88 -0.90
C ARG A 55 2.59 -17.00 -2.13
N ALA A 56 1.44 -16.87 -2.79
CA ALA A 56 1.21 -15.88 -3.83
C ALA A 56 -0.01 -15.03 -3.44
N GLY A 57 0.13 -13.73 -3.39
CA GLY A 57 -0.90 -12.85 -2.86
C GLY A 57 -1.11 -11.59 -3.70
N ILE A 58 -2.28 -10.99 -3.49
CA ILE A 58 -2.64 -9.66 -4.01
C ILE A 58 -3.24 -8.84 -2.87
N ASN A 59 -2.91 -7.56 -2.80
CA ASN A 59 -3.52 -6.64 -1.84
C ASN A 59 -3.89 -5.33 -2.53
N LYS A 60 -4.91 -4.67 -1.98
CA LYS A 60 -5.41 -3.40 -2.47
C LYS A 60 -5.80 -2.49 -1.32
N LEU A 61 -5.43 -1.22 -1.42
CA LEU A 61 -5.87 -0.16 -0.55
C LEU A 61 -6.22 1.05 -1.40
N ASP A 62 -7.50 1.44 -1.36
CA ASP A 62 -7.97 2.70 -1.94
C ASP A 62 -8.44 3.58 -0.77
N PHE A 63 -7.87 4.75 -0.66
CA PHE A 63 -8.20 5.73 0.37
C PHE A 63 -8.32 7.11 -0.26
N ASP A 64 -9.47 7.76 -0.06
CA ASP A 64 -9.78 9.09 -0.59
C ASP A 64 -10.33 9.95 0.55
N VAL A 65 -9.70 11.10 0.79
CA VAL A 65 -10.16 12.07 1.79
C VAL A 65 -10.16 13.45 1.16
N ASP A 66 -11.34 13.99 1.03
CA ASP A 66 -11.56 15.34 0.52
C ASP A 66 -11.51 16.37 1.66
N GLU A 67 -11.04 17.56 1.36
CA GLU A 67 -11.08 18.75 2.21
C GLU A 67 -10.39 18.57 3.58
N ILE A 68 -9.09 18.28 3.57
CA ILE A 68 -8.25 18.35 4.77
C ILE A 68 -7.62 19.74 4.85
N ASP A 69 -7.99 20.52 5.85
CA ASP A 69 -7.36 21.80 6.15
C ASP A 69 -6.06 21.58 6.94
N ILE A 70 -4.92 21.83 6.32
CA ILE A 70 -3.62 21.85 7.00
C ILE A 70 -3.02 23.24 6.85
N GLU A 71 -2.88 23.97 7.97
CA GLU A 71 -2.41 25.34 8.02
C GLU A 71 -3.24 26.27 7.13
N ASP A 72 -2.69 26.70 5.99
CA ASP A 72 -3.28 27.66 5.07
C ASP A 72 -3.56 27.07 3.69
N ILE A 73 -3.64 25.73 3.59
CA ILE A 73 -3.88 24.99 2.35
C ILE A 73 -4.98 23.95 2.57
N GLU A 74 -5.97 23.95 1.70
CA GLU A 74 -6.97 22.88 1.59
C GLU A 74 -6.40 21.78 0.70
N TYR A 75 -6.37 20.53 1.20
CA TYR A 75 -5.85 19.37 0.49
C TYR A 75 -6.95 18.34 0.21
N ASP A 76 -6.97 17.84 -1.01
CA ASP A 76 -7.62 16.58 -1.35
C ASP A 76 -6.52 15.49 -1.41
N PHE A 77 -6.66 14.43 -0.60
CA PHE A 77 -5.69 13.35 -0.48
C PHE A 77 -6.24 12.07 -1.10
N LYS A 78 -5.46 11.42 -1.97
CA LYS A 78 -5.78 10.12 -2.57
C LYS A 78 -4.59 9.18 -2.45
N ALA A 79 -4.85 7.97 -1.98
CA ALA A 79 -3.85 6.91 -1.94
C ALA A 79 -4.42 5.65 -2.60
N ASN A 80 -3.71 5.14 -3.60
CA ASN A 80 -4.02 3.90 -4.30
C ASN A 80 -2.82 2.98 -4.19
N PHE A 81 -2.99 1.85 -3.51
CA PHE A 81 -1.95 0.84 -3.35
C PHE A 81 -2.46 -0.47 -3.94
N ASP A 82 -1.77 -0.93 -4.99
CA ASP A 82 -1.98 -2.22 -5.61
C ASP A 82 -0.67 -3.02 -5.49
N THR A 83 -0.71 -4.14 -4.77
CA THR A 83 0.49 -4.96 -4.58
C THR A 83 0.23 -6.41 -4.92
N MET A 84 1.23 -7.06 -5.51
CA MET A 84 1.30 -8.50 -5.69
C MET A 84 2.49 -9.05 -4.90
N SER A 85 2.38 -10.25 -4.35
CA SER A 85 3.46 -10.86 -3.57
C SER A 85 3.75 -12.29 -3.98
N GLY A 86 5.04 -12.63 -3.94
CA GLY A 86 5.56 -13.99 -3.99
C GLY A 86 6.47 -14.23 -2.81
N LEU A 87 6.05 -15.06 -1.86
CA LEU A 87 6.71 -15.23 -0.57
C LEU A 87 7.02 -16.70 -0.33
N LEU A 88 8.06 -16.94 0.46
CA LEU A 88 8.47 -18.24 0.95
C LEU A 88 8.54 -18.18 2.46
N ASP A 89 7.82 -19.07 3.12
CA ASP A 89 7.82 -19.24 4.56
C ASP A 89 8.66 -20.45 4.94
N TRP A 90 9.54 -20.27 5.90
CA TRP A 90 10.30 -21.33 6.51
C TRP A 90 9.87 -21.50 7.96
N HIS A 91 9.18 -22.60 8.23
CA HIS A 91 8.72 -22.98 9.58
C HIS A 91 9.88 -23.56 10.37
N ILE A 92 10.33 -22.82 11.40
CA ILE A 92 11.47 -23.15 12.21
C ILE A 92 11.04 -23.99 13.38
N PHE A 93 10.86 -24.81 13.87
CA PHE A 93 10.43 -25.51 15.08
C PHE A 93 9.16 -26.36 14.93
N ASP A 94 8.82 -26.77 13.73
CA ASP A 94 7.61 -27.57 13.44
C ASP A 94 6.30 -26.96 13.99
N ASP A 95 6.27 -25.64 14.24
CA ASP A 95 5.17 -24.94 14.87
C ASP A 95 4.62 -23.81 13.95
N SER A 96 3.80 -22.98 14.54
CA SER A 96 3.15 -21.85 13.84
C SER A 96 4.11 -20.73 13.46
N PHE A 97 5.27 -20.60 14.08
CA PHE A 97 6.24 -19.56 13.80
C PHE A 97 7.02 -19.85 12.51
N HIS A 98 7.15 -18.83 11.66
CA HIS A 98 7.93 -18.94 10.44
C HIS A 98 8.71 -17.66 10.15
N LEU A 99 9.82 -17.80 9.42
CA LEU A 99 10.51 -16.71 8.75
C LEU A 99 10.00 -16.61 7.33
N THR A 100 9.78 -15.40 6.86
CA THR A 100 9.30 -15.13 5.51
C THR A 100 10.32 -14.33 4.74
N GLY A 101 10.60 -14.76 3.51
CA GLY A 101 11.38 -13.99 2.54
C GLY A 101 10.69 -14.01 1.17
N GLY A 102 10.91 -12.97 0.37
CA GLY A 102 10.33 -12.93 -0.96
C GLY A 102 10.31 -11.54 -1.56
N PHE A 103 9.33 -11.30 -2.42
CA PHE A 103 9.21 -10.05 -3.16
C PHE A 103 7.76 -9.57 -3.21
N TYR A 104 7.61 -8.25 -3.20
CA TYR A 104 6.39 -7.55 -3.54
C TYR A 104 6.59 -6.79 -4.85
N SER A 105 5.68 -6.94 -5.79
CA SER A 105 5.53 -6.03 -6.93
C SER A 105 4.57 -4.93 -6.48
N MET A 106 5.07 -3.71 -6.43
CA MET A 106 4.34 -2.54 -5.95
C MET A 106 3.91 -1.67 -7.13
N ASN A 107 2.72 -1.09 -7.00
CA ASN A 107 2.18 -0.05 -7.87
C ASN A 107 1.36 0.88 -6.96
N ASN A 108 2.09 1.71 -6.21
CA ASN A 108 1.54 2.54 -5.16
C ASN A 108 1.65 4.00 -5.55
N GLU A 109 0.54 4.72 -5.45
CA GLU A 109 0.44 6.14 -5.79
C GLU A 109 -0.22 6.90 -4.65
N ILE A 110 0.37 8.02 -4.28
CA ILE A 110 -0.22 9.03 -3.40
C ILE A 110 -0.33 10.33 -4.19
N THR A 111 -1.52 10.91 -4.23
CA THR A 111 -1.78 12.20 -4.86
C THR A 111 -2.32 13.18 -3.82
N LEU A 112 -1.79 14.40 -3.85
CA LEU A 112 -2.20 15.54 -3.05
C LEU A 112 -2.56 16.68 -3.99
N ASP A 113 -3.81 17.12 -3.98
CA ASP A 113 -4.26 18.34 -4.69
C ASP A 113 -4.46 19.46 -3.64
N GLY A 114 -3.54 20.42 -3.60
CA GLY A 114 -3.54 21.53 -2.65
C GLY A 114 -4.06 22.83 -3.25
N ARG A 115 -4.92 23.53 -2.51
CA ARG A 115 -5.42 24.87 -2.85
C ARG A 115 -4.99 25.86 -1.77
N PRO A 116 -3.91 26.65 -2.00
CA PRO A 116 -3.49 27.67 -1.05
C PRO A 116 -4.58 28.72 -0.81
N THR A 117 -4.89 29.00 0.45
CA THR A 117 -5.83 30.04 0.86
C THR A 117 -5.12 31.34 1.27
N LYS A 118 -3.82 31.23 1.62
CA LYS A 118 -2.92 32.36 1.92
C LYS A 118 -1.61 32.22 1.15
N SER A 119 -0.72 33.20 1.35
CA SER A 119 0.63 33.12 0.77
C SER A 119 1.42 31.98 1.37
N VAL A 120 2.07 31.19 0.50
CA VAL A 120 2.85 30.00 0.86
C VAL A 120 4.26 30.16 0.30
N ASP A 121 5.24 29.68 1.04
CA ASP A 121 6.62 29.63 0.58
C ASP A 121 6.83 28.38 -0.28
N ILE A 122 7.36 28.58 -1.49
CA ILE A 122 7.76 27.52 -2.42
C ILE A 122 9.24 27.74 -2.73
N GLY A 123 10.07 26.78 -2.35
CA GLY A 123 11.51 26.96 -2.36
C GLY A 123 11.92 28.11 -1.43
N ASP A 124 12.57 29.11 -1.98
CA ASP A 124 13.08 30.27 -1.22
C ASP A 124 12.17 31.52 -1.31
N ILE A 125 11.02 31.44 -2.01
CA ILE A 125 10.19 32.61 -2.35
C ILE A 125 8.74 32.38 -1.90
N SER A 126 8.13 33.45 -1.33
CA SER A 126 6.72 33.47 -0.94
C SER A 126 5.83 33.88 -2.11
N TYR A 127 4.80 33.09 -2.38
CA TYR A 127 3.84 33.31 -3.46
C TYR A 127 2.41 33.42 -2.93
N THR A 128 1.61 34.26 -3.58
CA THR A 128 0.18 34.39 -3.27
C THR A 128 -0.65 33.27 -3.94
N PRO A 129 -1.87 32.97 -3.44
CA PRO A 129 -2.76 31.96 -4.05
C PRO A 129 -3.01 32.19 -5.56
N ASN A 130 -3.20 33.44 -5.97
CA ASN A 130 -3.41 33.78 -7.39
C ASN A 130 -2.18 33.54 -8.28
N GLN A 131 -0.99 33.59 -7.71
CA GLN A 131 0.26 33.29 -8.44
C GLN A 131 0.45 31.80 -8.60
N ILE A 132 0.14 31.02 -7.54
CA ILE A 132 0.30 29.58 -7.50
C ILE A 132 -0.84 28.87 -8.26
N GLY A 133 -2.09 29.26 -8.03
CA GLY A 133 -3.27 28.48 -8.42
C GLY A 133 -3.45 27.27 -7.54
N SER A 134 -3.58 26.08 -8.14
CA SER A 134 -3.61 24.80 -7.44
C SER A 134 -2.28 24.07 -7.59
N LEU A 135 -1.84 23.42 -6.52
CA LEU A 135 -0.64 22.55 -6.48
C LEU A 135 -1.06 21.09 -6.56
N LYS A 136 -0.40 20.32 -7.40
CA LYS A 136 -0.57 18.87 -7.45
C LYS A 136 0.76 18.21 -7.14
N GLY A 137 0.79 17.51 -6.02
CA GLY A 137 1.87 16.61 -5.63
C GLY A 137 1.49 15.16 -5.91
N LYS A 138 2.43 14.38 -6.42
CA LYS A 138 2.28 12.95 -6.65
C LYS A 138 3.56 12.26 -6.21
N ALA A 139 3.42 11.20 -5.41
CA ALA A 139 4.51 10.30 -5.04
C ALA A 139 4.16 8.89 -5.47
N GLU A 140 5.07 8.24 -6.18
CA GLU A 140 4.90 6.89 -6.72
C GLU A 140 6.01 5.98 -6.20
N VAL A 141 5.62 4.76 -5.83
CA VAL A 141 6.54 3.67 -5.50
C VAL A 141 6.16 2.45 -6.33
N ASP A 142 6.94 2.19 -7.37
CA ASP A 142 6.71 1.11 -8.31
C ASP A 142 7.89 0.13 -8.32
N GLY A 143 7.61 -1.10 -8.75
CA GLY A 143 8.65 -2.08 -9.02
C GLY A 143 8.64 -3.28 -8.11
N LEU A 144 9.73 -4.07 -8.19
CA LEU A 144 9.92 -5.31 -7.45
C LEU A 144 10.79 -5.06 -6.22
N SER A 145 10.20 -5.17 -5.05
CA SER A 145 10.80 -4.84 -3.76
C SER A 145 11.01 -6.09 -2.91
N PRO A 146 12.23 -6.36 -2.41
CA PRO A 146 12.50 -7.45 -1.49
C PRO A 146 11.70 -7.31 -0.18
N TYR A 147 11.33 -8.45 0.40
CA TYR A 147 10.62 -8.53 1.68
C TYR A 147 11.29 -9.52 2.62
N LEU A 148 11.40 -9.13 3.88
CA LEU A 148 11.78 -10.00 4.98
C LEU A 148 10.80 -9.82 6.14
N GLY A 149 10.40 -10.94 6.76
CA GLY A 149 9.44 -10.90 7.85
C GLY A 149 9.46 -12.14 8.72
N ILE A 150 8.62 -12.08 9.72
CA ILE A 150 8.29 -13.18 10.62
C ILE A 150 6.78 -13.32 10.66
N GLY A 151 6.31 -14.53 10.90
CA GLY A 151 4.86 -14.73 11.00
C GLY A 151 4.49 -15.85 11.96
N TRP A 152 3.21 -15.91 12.22
CA TRP A 152 2.56 -16.94 13.03
C TRP A 152 1.33 -17.46 12.30
N GLY A 153 1.20 -18.75 12.27
CA GLY A 153 0.16 -19.51 11.60
C GLY A 153 0.77 -20.61 10.76
N ASN A 154 0.09 -21.73 10.66
CA ASN A 154 0.56 -22.86 9.86
C ASN A 154 -0.62 -23.46 9.10
N PRO A 155 -0.96 -22.90 7.94
CA PRO A 155 -2.10 -23.36 7.14
C PRO A 155 -1.94 -24.81 6.68
N MET A 156 -0.72 -25.24 6.36
CA MET A 156 -0.47 -26.56 5.76
C MET A 156 -0.42 -27.69 6.78
N ARG A 157 -0.04 -27.40 8.04
CA ARG A 157 0.14 -28.43 9.08
C ARG A 157 -0.90 -28.39 10.19
N SER A 158 -1.70 -27.33 10.25
CA SER A 158 -2.77 -27.24 11.24
C SER A 158 -3.71 -28.45 11.12
N ASN A 159 -4.06 -29.06 12.26
CA ASN A 159 -5.12 -30.08 12.31
C ASN A 159 -6.51 -29.50 12.04
N ARG A 160 -6.62 -28.17 11.89
CA ARG A 160 -7.85 -27.46 11.63
C ARG A 160 -7.91 -27.06 10.16
N ARG A 161 -9.10 -27.09 9.58
CA ARG A 161 -9.35 -26.60 8.21
C ARG A 161 -9.33 -25.10 8.09
N TRP A 162 -9.36 -24.37 9.18
CA TRP A 162 -9.30 -22.90 9.20
C TRP A 162 -8.48 -22.41 10.40
N GLY A 163 -7.96 -21.24 10.29
CA GLY A 163 -7.18 -20.58 11.32
C GLY A 163 -6.75 -19.19 10.93
N PHE A 164 -5.95 -18.57 11.78
CA PHE A 164 -5.43 -17.23 11.59
C PHE A 164 -3.96 -17.27 11.22
N THR A 165 -3.53 -16.26 10.47
CA THR A 165 -2.13 -15.91 10.23
C THR A 165 -1.88 -14.49 10.72
N LEU A 166 -0.68 -14.25 11.21
CA LEU A 166 -0.17 -12.92 11.55
C LEU A 166 1.21 -12.77 10.92
N ASP A 167 1.42 -11.74 10.13
CA ASP A 167 2.71 -11.44 9.51
C ASP A 167 3.19 -10.07 9.96
N LEU A 168 4.47 -9.97 10.27
CA LEU A 168 5.19 -8.73 10.56
C LEU A 168 6.48 -8.72 9.75
N GLY A 169 6.76 -7.64 9.05
CA GLY A 169 7.97 -7.57 8.25
C GLY A 169 8.23 -6.20 7.65
N VAL A 170 9.18 -6.15 6.74
CA VAL A 170 9.61 -4.93 6.06
C VAL A 170 9.79 -5.22 4.58
N ILE A 171 9.20 -4.38 3.75
CA ILE A 171 9.50 -4.28 2.33
C ILE A 171 10.60 -3.24 2.17
N PHE A 172 11.64 -3.58 1.40
CA PHE A 172 12.74 -2.69 1.06
C PHE A 172 12.43 -2.09 -0.32
N THR A 173 11.96 -0.84 -0.33
CA THR A 173 11.58 -0.14 -1.57
C THR A 173 12.69 0.78 -2.05
N ASP A 174 12.66 1.16 -3.31
CA ASP A 174 13.41 2.32 -3.78
C ASP A 174 12.75 3.62 -3.28
N SER A 175 13.47 4.74 -3.37
CA SER A 175 12.94 6.06 -3.06
C SER A 175 11.71 6.37 -3.91
N PRO A 176 10.66 7.01 -3.35
CA PRO A 176 9.50 7.41 -4.13
C PRO A 176 9.86 8.42 -5.22
N ASP A 177 9.33 8.25 -6.42
CA ASP A 177 9.36 9.28 -7.47
C ASP A 177 8.35 10.38 -7.15
N VAL A 178 8.85 11.61 -6.95
CA VAL A 178 8.01 12.76 -6.60
C VAL A 178 7.82 13.67 -7.81
N THR A 179 6.58 13.99 -8.11
CA THR A 179 6.19 15.01 -9.09
C THR A 179 5.44 16.12 -8.40
N LEU A 180 5.82 17.38 -8.65
CA LEU A 180 5.14 18.57 -8.15
C LEU A 180 4.81 19.48 -9.32
N SER A 181 3.58 19.92 -9.42
CA SER A 181 3.10 20.80 -10.51
C SER A 181 2.11 21.82 -10.01
N SER A 182 2.04 22.96 -10.70
CA SER A 182 1.08 24.04 -10.45
C SER A 182 0.24 24.30 -11.68
N TYR A 183 -1.02 24.61 -11.48
CA TYR A 183 -1.95 24.93 -12.58
C TYR A 183 -2.95 26.00 -12.19
N GLY A 184 -3.34 26.81 -13.19
CA GLY A 184 -4.34 27.87 -13.01
C GLY A 184 -3.83 29.14 -12.34
N GLY A 185 -2.58 29.19 -11.87
CA GLY A 185 -1.95 30.39 -11.33
C GLY A 185 -1.34 31.28 -12.40
N THR A 186 -1.15 32.55 -12.09
CA THR A 186 -0.55 33.53 -13.05
C THR A 186 0.93 33.20 -13.30
N TYR A 187 1.60 32.49 -12.40
CA TYR A 187 3.01 32.10 -12.49
C TYR A 187 3.23 30.60 -12.81
N SER A 188 2.17 29.83 -13.07
CA SER A 188 2.29 28.40 -13.37
C SER A 188 3.22 28.07 -14.57
N SER A 189 3.54 29.04 -15.41
CA SER A 189 4.49 28.90 -16.53
C SER A 189 5.70 29.85 -16.42
N ASP A 190 5.86 30.54 -15.29
CA ASP A 190 7.00 31.43 -15.07
C ASP A 190 8.28 30.59 -14.76
N PRO A 191 9.39 30.86 -15.49
CA PRO A 191 10.61 30.05 -15.29
C PRO A 191 11.21 30.12 -13.88
N THR A 192 11.06 31.27 -13.19
CA THR A 192 11.57 31.44 -11.82
C THR A 192 10.73 30.62 -10.85
N PHE A 193 9.40 30.70 -10.98
CA PHE A 193 8.49 29.89 -10.18
C PHE A 193 8.70 28.40 -10.38
N LEU A 194 8.87 27.93 -11.62
CA LEU A 194 9.15 26.53 -11.93
C LEU A 194 10.48 26.05 -11.34
N ALA A 195 11.50 26.93 -11.28
CA ALA A 195 12.77 26.60 -10.64
C ALA A 195 12.64 26.46 -9.11
N GLU A 196 11.82 27.31 -8.45
CA GLU A 196 11.54 27.18 -7.02
C GLU A 196 10.69 25.94 -6.72
N LEU A 197 9.72 25.62 -7.58
CA LEU A 197 8.90 24.42 -7.48
C LEU A 197 9.75 23.14 -7.59
N GLU A 198 10.76 23.16 -8.47
CA GLU A 198 11.69 22.03 -8.61
C GLU A 198 12.60 21.86 -7.37
N LYS A 199 13.02 22.95 -6.74
CA LYS A 199 13.74 22.87 -5.45
C LYS A 199 12.88 22.24 -4.37
N GLU A 200 11.61 22.66 -4.28
CA GLU A 200 10.67 22.11 -3.30
C GLU A 200 10.39 20.63 -3.57
N ARG A 201 10.26 20.22 -4.86
CA ARG A 201 10.13 18.82 -5.25
C ARG A 201 11.32 17.98 -4.77
N GLN A 202 12.55 18.46 -5.01
CA GLN A 202 13.79 17.76 -4.60
C GLN A 202 13.88 17.63 -3.09
N LYS A 203 13.50 18.68 -2.36
CA LYS A 203 13.48 18.65 -0.90
C LYS A 203 12.48 17.61 -0.36
N ILE A 204 11.27 17.55 -0.96
CA ILE A 204 10.27 16.54 -0.59
C ILE A 204 10.81 15.13 -0.90
N GLU A 205 11.46 14.92 -2.04
CA GLU A 205 12.05 13.65 -2.44
C GLU A 205 13.15 13.20 -1.44
N ASP A 206 14.06 14.12 -1.07
CA ASP A 206 15.11 13.87 -0.07
C ASP A 206 14.51 13.55 1.32
N ASP A 207 13.44 14.22 1.73
CA ASP A 207 12.74 13.97 3.00
C ASP A 207 12.02 12.61 3.00
N LEU A 208 11.58 12.14 1.83
CA LEU A 208 10.91 10.85 1.64
C LEU A 208 11.87 9.66 1.49
N ASP A 209 13.17 9.89 1.30
CA ASP A 209 14.19 8.83 1.23
C ASP A 209 14.20 7.90 2.45
N VAL A 210 13.67 8.35 3.58
CA VAL A 210 13.51 7.53 4.80
C VAL A 210 12.46 6.42 4.60
N ILE A 211 11.58 6.53 3.60
CA ILE A 211 10.49 5.57 3.33
C ILE A 211 10.96 4.32 2.56
N GLN A 212 12.27 4.12 2.38
CA GLN A 212 12.84 2.89 1.81
C GLN A 212 12.53 1.63 2.63
N PHE A 213 11.98 1.78 3.83
CA PHE A 213 11.57 0.69 4.72
C PHE A 213 10.08 0.75 4.98
N TYR A 214 9.30 0.00 4.21
CA TYR A 214 7.85 -0.03 4.40
C TYR A 214 7.48 -1.14 5.41
N PRO A 215 6.97 -0.79 6.60
CA PRO A 215 6.57 -1.79 7.60
C PRO A 215 5.29 -2.50 7.17
N VAL A 216 5.32 -3.83 7.17
CA VAL A 216 4.16 -4.68 6.89
C VAL A 216 3.70 -5.32 8.17
N ALA A 217 2.42 -5.13 8.47
CA ALA A 217 1.70 -5.87 9.50
C ALA A 217 0.37 -6.35 8.91
N SER A 218 0.12 -7.65 8.93
CA SER A 218 -1.13 -8.20 8.40
C SER A 218 -1.70 -9.30 9.27
N LEU A 219 -3.02 -9.37 9.31
CA LEU A 219 -3.81 -10.44 9.92
C LEU A 219 -4.61 -11.13 8.83
N GLY A 220 -4.55 -12.45 8.78
CA GLY A 220 -5.25 -13.27 7.82
C GLY A 220 -6.14 -14.33 8.48
N LEU A 221 -7.14 -14.75 7.72
CA LEU A 221 -7.97 -15.93 8.00
C LEU A 221 -7.81 -16.89 6.83
N PHE A 222 -7.34 -18.10 7.08
CA PHE A 222 -7.16 -19.13 6.04
C PHE A 222 -8.18 -20.24 6.12
N ILE A 223 -8.43 -20.87 4.97
CA ILE A 223 -9.16 -22.13 4.81
C ILE A 223 -8.29 -23.06 3.97
N ARG A 224 -8.05 -24.29 4.49
CA ARG A 224 -7.27 -25.34 3.84
C ARG A 224 -8.18 -26.34 3.12
N PHE A 225 -7.77 -26.78 1.95
CA PHE A 225 -8.45 -27.74 1.08
C PHE A 225 -7.61 -28.98 0.86
#